data_4d5c64f132fb25a5bb05968df9b0c73e
#
_entry.id   4d5c64f132fb25a5bb05968df9b0c73e
#
_cell.length_a   1.000
_cell.length_b   1.000
_cell.length_c   1.000
_cell.angle_alpha   90.00
_cell.angle_beta   90.00
_cell.angle_gamma   90.00
#
_symmetry.space_group_name_H-M   'P 1'
#
loop_
_entity.id
_entity.type
_entity.pdbx_description
1 polymer ?
#
loop_
_entity_poly.entity_id
_entity_poly.type
_entity_poly.pdbx_seq_one_letter_code
_entity_poly.pdbx_strand_id
1 'polypeptide(L)'
;ELGYRVFPCAQGRKTPLTRAGFQDGTTDSASIKQWWQQWPHANVAIATEGLLVVDVDGTDNPWLAEDPERLLELAQGAVAVTPRGGHHYVFGLPEGMTVRSQVGKLAPKVDI
;
A
#
# COMPACT_ATOMS: atom_id res chain seq x y z
N GLU A 1 -1.45 14.29 5.91
CA GLU A 1 -0.06 13.83 5.98
C GLU A 1 0.09 12.68 6.98
N LEU A 2 0.08 11.46 6.45
CA LEU A 2 0.19 10.25 7.28
C LEU A 2 1.63 9.81 7.53
N GLY A 3 2.62 10.58 7.02
CA GLY A 3 4.04 10.28 7.19
C GLY A 3 4.54 9.13 6.30
N TYR A 4 3.76 8.70 5.32
CA TYR A 4 4.20 7.68 4.38
C TYR A 4 5.17 8.27 3.34
N ARG A 5 6.24 7.52 3.06
CA ARG A 5 7.14 7.89 1.96
C ARG A 5 6.48 7.53 0.64
N VAL A 6 6.36 8.51 -0.24
CA VAL A 6 5.67 8.35 -1.52
C VAL A 6 6.65 8.54 -2.69
N PHE A 7 6.31 7.94 -3.82
CA PHE A 7 7.03 8.12 -5.08
C PHE A 7 6.06 7.97 -6.24
N PRO A 8 6.35 8.57 -7.42
CA PRO A 8 5.46 8.49 -8.56
C PRO A 8 5.64 7.20 -9.35
N CYS A 9 4.52 6.65 -9.80
CA CYS A 9 4.47 5.53 -10.74
C CYS A 9 3.79 5.95 -12.04
N ALA A 10 4.08 5.27 -13.13
CA ALA A 10 3.44 5.52 -14.41
C ALA A 10 1.93 5.35 -14.31
N GLN A 11 1.18 6.27 -14.92
CA GLN A 11 -0.28 6.24 -14.91
C GLN A 11 -0.81 4.89 -15.41
N GLY A 12 -1.70 4.28 -14.62
CA GLY A 12 -2.30 3.00 -14.94
C GLY A 12 -1.35 1.81 -14.90
N ARG A 13 -0.16 1.98 -14.36
CA ARG A 13 0.88 0.93 -14.28
C ARG A 13 1.52 0.92 -12.91
N LYS A 14 2.31 -0.12 -12.64
CA LYS A 14 3.07 -0.26 -11.40
C LYS A 14 4.55 0.06 -11.57
N THR A 15 4.92 0.69 -12.67
CA THR A 15 6.31 1.02 -13.00
C THR A 15 6.70 2.34 -12.34
N PRO A 16 7.72 2.37 -11.46
CA PRO A 16 8.20 3.61 -10.87
C PRO A 16 8.77 4.55 -11.93
N LEU A 17 8.54 5.86 -11.77
CA LEU A 17 9.10 6.90 -12.64
C LEU A 17 10.43 7.44 -12.10
N THR A 18 10.73 7.19 -10.83
CA THR A 18 12.00 7.60 -10.22
C THR A 18 13.10 6.58 -10.52
N ARG A 19 14.34 7.07 -10.52
CA ARG A 19 15.52 6.27 -10.89
C ARG A 19 15.75 5.06 -10.01
N ALA A 20 15.58 5.22 -8.71
CA ALA A 20 15.76 4.15 -7.72
C ALA A 20 14.43 3.54 -7.25
N GLY A 21 13.30 3.84 -7.90
CA GLY A 21 12.00 3.30 -7.57
C GLY A 21 11.55 3.66 -6.15
N PHE A 22 11.15 2.67 -5.38
CA PHE A 22 10.66 2.89 -4.02
C PHE A 22 11.72 3.46 -3.07
N GLN A 23 13.01 3.28 -3.38
CA GLN A 23 14.10 3.84 -2.57
C GLN A 23 14.13 5.36 -2.63
N ASP A 24 13.55 5.96 -3.65
CA ASP A 24 13.41 7.42 -3.76
C ASP A 24 12.19 7.95 -2.99
N GLY A 25 11.41 7.09 -2.37
CA GLY A 25 10.25 7.50 -1.58
C GLY A 25 10.60 8.54 -0.52
N THR A 26 9.77 9.58 -0.40
CA THR A 26 10.04 10.71 0.49
C THR A 26 8.76 11.28 1.09
N THR A 27 8.91 11.96 2.21
CA THR A 27 7.86 12.80 2.82
C THR A 27 8.08 14.28 2.53
N ASP A 28 9.15 14.64 1.82
CA ASP A 28 9.50 16.03 1.53
C ASP A 28 8.53 16.66 0.54
N SER A 29 7.80 17.69 0.99
CA SER A 29 6.79 18.38 0.19
C SER A 29 7.35 19.00 -1.08
N ALA A 30 8.55 19.53 -1.05
CA ALA A 30 9.18 20.16 -2.22
C ALA A 30 9.48 19.12 -3.31
N SER A 31 10.03 17.97 -2.94
CA SER A 31 10.29 16.87 -3.86
C SER A 31 9.00 16.32 -4.46
N ILE A 32 7.97 16.16 -3.64
CA ILE A 32 6.66 15.67 -4.08
C ILE A 32 6.04 16.63 -5.09
N LYS A 33 6.04 17.92 -4.81
CA LYS A 33 5.54 18.93 -5.75
C LYS A 33 6.28 18.90 -7.08
N GLN A 34 7.61 18.78 -7.04
CA GLN A 34 8.44 18.74 -8.24
C GLN A 34 8.09 17.53 -9.10
N TRP A 35 7.93 16.37 -8.50
CA TRP A 35 7.56 15.15 -9.23
C TRP A 35 6.21 15.29 -9.94
N TRP A 36 5.18 15.81 -9.25
CA TRP A 36 3.85 15.93 -9.85
C TRP A 36 3.70 17.13 -10.79
N GLN A 37 4.61 18.09 -10.74
CA GLN A 37 4.75 19.09 -11.81
C GLN A 37 5.33 18.46 -13.07
N GLN A 38 6.29 17.56 -12.93
CA GLN A 38 6.90 16.85 -14.05
C GLN A 38 5.99 15.75 -14.61
N TRP A 39 5.28 15.04 -13.74
CA TRP A 39 4.38 13.95 -14.11
C TRP A 39 2.98 14.17 -13.50
N PRO A 40 2.16 15.07 -14.08
CA PRO A 40 0.87 15.44 -13.47
C PRO A 40 -0.12 14.29 -13.31
N HIS A 41 0.00 13.26 -14.14
CA HIS A 41 -0.91 12.11 -14.16
C HIS A 41 -0.32 10.86 -13.49
N ALA A 42 0.83 10.99 -12.84
CA ALA A 42 1.44 9.84 -12.16
C ALA A 42 0.58 9.33 -11.01
N ASN A 43 0.56 8.02 -10.83
CA ASN A 43 -0.03 7.40 -9.66
C ASN A 43 0.87 7.60 -8.44
N VAL A 44 0.26 7.67 -7.27
CA VAL A 44 0.97 7.74 -5.99
C VAL A 44 1.27 6.32 -5.52
N ALA A 45 2.54 6.01 -5.31
CA ALA A 45 2.97 4.76 -4.70
C ALA A 45 3.56 5.04 -3.32
N ILE A 46 3.44 4.08 -2.43
CA ILE A 46 3.94 4.17 -1.06
C ILE A 46 5.07 3.15 -0.88
N ALA A 47 6.20 3.61 -0.37
CA ALA A 47 7.28 2.72 0.03
C ALA A 47 6.86 1.99 1.31
N THR A 48 6.89 0.65 1.29
CA THR A 48 6.34 -0.17 2.37
C THR A 48 7.34 -0.56 3.45
N GLU A 49 8.54 -0.08 3.38
CA GLU A 49 9.53 -0.29 4.43
C GLU A 49 8.99 0.24 5.77
N GLY A 50 9.01 -0.60 6.80
CA GLY A 50 8.43 -0.26 8.09
C GLY A 50 6.91 -0.34 8.17
N LEU A 51 6.25 -0.84 7.11
CA LEU A 51 4.80 -1.01 7.07
C LEU A 51 4.44 -2.48 6.86
N LEU A 52 3.28 -2.86 7.37
CA LEU A 52 2.61 -4.11 7.06
C LEU A 52 1.40 -3.77 6.18
N VAL A 53 1.33 -4.36 5.00
CA VAL A 53 0.20 -4.20 4.10
C VAL A 53 -0.47 -5.55 3.94
N VAL A 54 -1.76 -5.62 4.29
CA VAL A 54 -2.60 -6.80 4.04
C VAL A 54 -3.46 -6.50 2.83
N ASP A 55 -3.22 -7.22 1.75
CA ASP A 55 -3.91 -7.05 0.47
C ASP A 55 -5.01 -8.12 0.35
N VAL A 56 -6.26 -7.69 0.41
CA VAL A 56 -7.43 -8.56 0.29
C VAL A 56 -8.07 -8.30 -1.07
N ASP A 57 -7.99 -9.29 -1.95
CA ASP A 57 -8.56 -9.18 -3.30
C ASP A 57 -10.06 -9.47 -3.33
N GLY A 58 -10.76 -8.72 -4.19
CA GLY A 58 -12.18 -8.88 -4.42
C GLY A 58 -13.05 -8.22 -3.37
N THR A 59 -14.36 -8.18 -3.65
CA THR A 59 -15.35 -7.56 -2.76
C THR A 59 -15.94 -8.53 -1.75
N ASP A 60 -15.89 -9.84 -2.04
CA ASP A 60 -16.53 -10.91 -1.28
C ASP A 60 -15.55 -11.95 -0.79
N ASN A 61 -14.40 -11.50 -0.26
CA ASN A 61 -13.39 -12.45 0.18
C ASN A 61 -13.89 -13.27 1.37
N PRO A 62 -13.92 -14.62 1.29
CA PRO A 62 -14.42 -15.47 2.36
C PRO A 62 -13.68 -15.33 3.69
N TRP A 63 -12.40 -14.96 3.65
CA TRP A 63 -11.61 -14.76 4.85
C TRP A 63 -12.17 -13.65 5.75
N LEU A 64 -12.70 -12.58 5.15
CA LEU A 64 -13.38 -11.51 5.90
C LEU A 64 -14.77 -11.95 6.36
N ALA A 65 -15.48 -12.76 5.55
CA ALA A 65 -16.81 -13.23 5.89
C ALA A 65 -16.84 -14.24 7.04
N GLU A 66 -15.77 -15.02 7.20
CA GLU A 66 -15.62 -16.00 8.27
C GLU A 66 -15.62 -15.38 9.67
N ASP A 67 -15.11 -14.16 9.78
CA ASP A 67 -14.96 -13.46 11.04
C ASP A 67 -15.17 -11.97 10.86
N PRO A 68 -16.38 -11.45 11.14
CA PRO A 68 -16.66 -10.02 10.98
C PRO A 68 -15.78 -9.08 11.82
N GLU A 69 -15.24 -9.57 12.94
CA GLU A 69 -14.33 -8.77 13.77
C GLU A 69 -13.00 -8.51 13.08
N ARG A 70 -12.61 -9.37 12.15
CA ARG A 70 -11.39 -9.21 11.33
C ARG A 70 -11.39 -7.89 10.57
N LEU A 71 -12.52 -7.56 9.96
CA LEU A 71 -12.65 -6.30 9.22
C LEU A 71 -12.50 -5.09 10.15
N LEU A 72 -13.08 -5.16 11.33
CA LEU A 72 -12.96 -4.07 12.32
C LEU A 72 -11.51 -3.88 12.78
N GLU A 73 -10.80 -4.97 13.02
CA GLU A 73 -9.38 -4.92 13.38
C GLU A 73 -8.52 -4.36 12.24
N LEU A 74 -8.73 -4.82 11.02
CA LEU A 74 -8.00 -4.35 9.84
C LEU A 74 -8.26 -2.88 9.56
N ALA A 75 -9.49 -2.42 9.74
CA ALA A 75 -9.88 -1.05 9.46
C ALA A 75 -9.35 -0.02 10.47
N GLN A 76 -8.69 -0.44 11.54
CA GLN A 76 -8.06 0.47 12.50
C GLN A 76 -6.84 1.19 11.90
N GLY A 77 -6.19 0.59 10.90
CA GLY A 77 -5.12 1.24 10.15
C GLY A 77 -5.66 2.05 8.98
N ALA A 78 -4.76 2.53 8.12
CA ALA A 78 -5.15 3.18 6.88
C ALA A 78 -5.70 2.13 5.90
N VAL A 79 -6.73 2.49 5.16
CA VAL A 79 -7.38 1.60 4.19
C VAL A 79 -7.38 2.26 2.81
N ALA A 80 -6.94 1.54 1.79
CA ALA A 80 -7.01 1.96 0.39
C ALA A 80 -7.85 0.96 -0.40
N VAL A 81 -8.70 1.48 -1.27
CA VAL A 81 -9.51 0.66 -2.19
C VAL A 81 -8.75 0.47 -3.48
N THR A 82 -8.67 -0.77 -3.95
CA THR A 82 -8.01 -1.08 -5.23
C THR A 82 -8.99 -0.93 -6.41
N PRO A 83 -8.49 -0.78 -7.66
CA PRO A 83 -9.38 -0.60 -8.82
C PRO A 83 -10.37 -1.74 -9.04
N ARG A 84 -10.08 -2.94 -8.57
CA ARG A 84 -10.96 -4.11 -8.72
C ARG A 84 -11.84 -4.36 -7.50
N GLY A 85 -11.95 -3.38 -6.60
CA GLY A 85 -12.79 -3.47 -5.40
C GLY A 85 -12.17 -4.21 -4.22
N GLY A 86 -10.91 -4.60 -4.30
CA GLY A 86 -10.16 -5.10 -3.16
C GLY A 86 -9.69 -3.97 -2.24
N HIS A 87 -9.02 -4.32 -1.18
CA HIS A 87 -8.55 -3.36 -0.18
C HIS A 87 -7.13 -3.65 0.26
N HIS A 88 -6.37 -2.58 0.46
CA HIS A 88 -5.08 -2.61 1.14
C HIS A 88 -5.27 -2.07 2.56
N TYR A 89 -4.97 -2.88 3.56
CA TYR A 89 -4.97 -2.46 4.95
C TYR A 89 -3.54 -2.24 5.39
N VAL A 90 -3.21 -1.01 5.81
CA VAL A 90 -1.84 -0.58 6.07
C VAL A 90 -1.62 -0.33 7.54
N PHE A 91 -0.60 -0.96 8.11
CA PHE A 91 -0.22 -0.83 9.51
C PHE A 91 1.25 -0.45 9.63
N GLY A 92 1.60 0.36 10.65
CA GLY A 92 3.00 0.55 11.01
C GLY A 92 3.55 -0.69 11.71
N LEU A 93 4.79 -1.06 11.40
CA LEU A 93 5.50 -2.10 12.13
C LEU A 93 6.29 -1.49 13.28
N PRO A 94 6.36 -2.17 14.44
CA PRO A 94 7.27 -1.78 15.50
C PRO A 94 8.72 -1.74 15.01
N GLU A 95 9.52 -0.84 15.56
CA GLU A 95 10.93 -0.74 15.22
C GLU A 95 11.63 -2.09 15.40
N GLY A 96 12.43 -2.47 14.41
CA GLY A 96 13.15 -3.74 14.41
C GLY A 96 12.35 -4.96 13.99
N MET A 97 11.03 -4.82 13.77
CA MET A 97 10.19 -5.92 13.27
C MET A 97 10.14 -5.90 11.75
N THR A 98 10.26 -7.07 11.13
CA THR A 98 10.08 -7.25 9.69
C THR A 98 9.11 -8.40 9.43
N VAL A 99 8.31 -8.26 8.38
CA VAL A 99 7.38 -9.30 7.93
C VAL A 99 7.65 -9.56 6.46
N ARG A 100 7.84 -10.84 6.09
CA ARG A 100 8.06 -11.22 4.70
C ARG A 100 6.78 -11.15 3.90
N SER A 101 6.89 -10.71 2.66
CA SER A 101 5.79 -10.77 1.71
C SER A 101 5.36 -12.22 1.47
N GLN A 102 4.06 -12.46 1.44
CA GLN A 102 3.45 -13.77 1.24
C GLN A 102 2.28 -13.62 0.29
N VAL A 103 2.10 -14.61 -0.58
CA VAL A 103 1.00 -14.65 -1.54
C VAL A 103 0.10 -15.84 -1.20
N GLY A 104 -1.13 -15.55 -0.80
CA GLY A 104 -2.15 -16.55 -0.53
C GLY A 104 -1.89 -17.52 0.63
N LYS A 105 -0.83 -17.30 1.42
CA LYS A 105 -0.49 -18.23 2.51
C LYS A 105 -1.39 -18.07 3.73
N LEU A 106 -1.83 -16.87 4.03
CA LEU A 106 -2.74 -16.62 5.15
C LEU A 106 -4.14 -17.11 4.81
N ALA A 107 -4.61 -16.77 3.60
CA ALA A 107 -5.89 -17.20 3.06
C ALA A 107 -5.89 -17.01 1.55
N PRO A 108 -6.76 -17.69 0.78
CA PRO A 108 -6.89 -17.46 -0.65
C PRO A 108 -7.19 -15.99 -0.96
N LYS A 109 -6.48 -15.42 -1.93
CA LYS A 109 -6.59 -14.02 -2.36
C LYS A 109 -6.30 -12.99 -1.27
N VAL A 110 -5.53 -13.38 -0.26
CA VAL A 110 -5.00 -12.48 0.78
C VAL A 110 -3.48 -12.54 0.75
N ASP A 111 -2.85 -11.40 0.44
CA ASP A 111 -1.39 -11.28 0.32
C ASP A 111 -0.84 -10.33 1.39
N ILE A 112 0.41 -10.52 1.72
CA ILE A 112 1.12 -9.64 2.65
C ILE A 112 2.32 -8.99 1.96
#